data_b8d292ac2387741533a4a8f8d5272d3d
#
_entry.id   b8d292ac2387741533a4a8f8d5272d3d
#
_cell.length_a   1.000
_cell.length_b   1.000
_cell.length_c   1.000
_cell.angle_alpha   90.00
_cell.angle_beta   90.00
_cell.angle_gamma   90.00
#
_symmetry.space_group_name_H-M   'P 1'
#
loop_
_entity.id
_entity.type
_entity.pdbx_description
1 polymer ?
#
loop_
_entity_poly.entity_id
_entity_poly.type
_entity_poly.pdbx_seq_one_letter_code
_entity_poly.pdbx_strand_id
1 'polypeptide(L)'
;YVDTPASTSQVACSAGTYNPSTGSSSAADCMPSEAGHYIPMAGADVQIPCAAGSYQPSLGQASCILADPGHYVPEVRSETQLACLLGTFQAYSGASSCTPAEPGHYVDSNGSATQTECPPTTYNPSTGSDDRDDCIDVDPGYYSDEWGTAEQLECTPGTYQPNSGQTSCLDSDPGYFVASGGATSQSSCPAGTYNPSEASGSAADCAPAEPGHYVDNQASPSQTPCSPGTYQDSLGQMSCIEASPGHYVDDDGQAEQTPAPLDTYASGAGSIGTEDCPESHITLQEGADSEDDCFLDTDGDRTHDMADSDDDNDGVDDGIDMCPLGLMGWSSSPGSDNDADGCKDSEEDADDDNDGFPDDSDALPLNSAEHADNDADGLGDKEDPDDDNDGVPDSDEAAVGTDPRDSDSDDDGFGDSVDAFPNDPAEWADSDGDGYGDNGDAFPNDASKYLEEDLIGKYGFVIALMGALLVF
;
A
#
# COMPACT_ATOMS: atom_id res chain seq x y z
N TYR A 1 -50.64 63.35 -35.05
CA TYR A 1 -51.01 64.31 -36.09
C TYR A 1 -52.46 64.72 -35.94
N VAL A 2 -52.80 65.82 -36.62
CA VAL A 2 -54.19 66.31 -36.69
C VAL A 2 -54.57 66.27 -38.15
N ASP A 3 -55.54 65.45 -38.55
CA ASP A 3 -55.86 65.17 -39.97
C ASP A 3 -56.86 66.16 -40.63
N THR A 4 -57.45 67.00 -39.83
CA THR A 4 -58.35 68.03 -40.33
C THR A 4 -58.15 69.36 -39.61
N PRO A 5 -58.21 70.50 -40.31
CA PRO A 5 -58.20 71.81 -39.65
C PRO A 5 -59.39 71.98 -38.68
N ALA A 6 -59.09 72.34 -37.44
CA ALA A 6 -60.07 72.49 -36.33
C ALA A 6 -60.42 71.13 -35.61
N SER A 7 -59.69 70.07 -35.81
CA SER A 7 -59.82 68.84 -34.96
C SER A 7 -59.51 69.20 -33.52
N THR A 8 -60.30 68.66 -32.59
CA THR A 8 -60.10 68.84 -31.16
C THR A 8 -59.37 67.58 -30.54
N SER A 9 -59.05 66.62 -31.39
CA SER A 9 -58.35 65.41 -30.98
C SER A 9 -57.16 65.12 -31.89
N GLN A 10 -56.10 64.62 -31.29
CA GLN A 10 -54.93 64.10 -32.02
C GLN A 10 -55.15 62.62 -32.36
N VAL A 11 -54.76 62.26 -33.57
CA VAL A 11 -54.67 60.87 -33.97
C VAL A 11 -53.24 60.40 -33.69
N ALA A 12 -53.10 59.40 -32.89
CA ALA A 12 -51.81 58.83 -32.55
C ALA A 12 -51.26 57.97 -33.74
N CYS A 13 -49.96 58.03 -34.01
CA CYS A 13 -49.27 57.01 -34.84
C CYS A 13 -49.49 55.65 -34.24
N SER A 14 -49.71 54.64 -35.04
CA SER A 14 -49.89 53.24 -34.57
C SER A 14 -48.59 52.68 -34.03
N ALA A 15 -48.70 51.64 -33.25
CA ALA A 15 -47.51 50.83 -32.86
C ALA A 15 -46.72 50.47 -34.13
N GLY A 16 -45.39 50.46 -34.05
CA GLY A 16 -44.48 50.33 -35.17
C GLY A 16 -44.11 51.64 -35.86
N THR A 17 -44.85 52.80 -35.60
CA THR A 17 -44.58 54.10 -36.20
C THR A 17 -44.45 55.17 -35.14
N TYR A 18 -43.65 56.18 -35.40
CA TYR A 18 -43.44 57.36 -34.53
C TYR A 18 -43.43 58.65 -35.29
N ASN A 19 -43.59 59.76 -34.59
CA ASN A 19 -43.48 61.08 -35.18
C ASN A 19 -42.70 62.02 -34.24
N PRO A 20 -41.42 62.32 -34.57
CA PRO A 20 -40.59 63.24 -33.77
C PRO A 20 -40.94 64.68 -33.89
N SER A 21 -41.84 65.05 -34.83
CA SER A 21 -42.18 66.44 -35.14
C SER A 21 -43.45 66.84 -34.42
N THR A 22 -43.46 68.08 -33.92
CA THR A 22 -44.66 68.72 -33.40
C THR A 22 -45.37 69.44 -34.53
N GLY A 23 -46.73 69.50 -34.47
CA GLY A 23 -47.51 70.24 -35.48
C GLY A 23 -47.77 69.45 -36.76
N SER A 24 -47.54 68.13 -36.75
CA SER A 24 -47.83 67.25 -37.88
C SER A 24 -49.31 67.18 -38.22
N SER A 25 -49.64 67.21 -39.54
CA SER A 25 -51.00 67.32 -40.06
C SER A 25 -51.45 66.13 -40.92
N SER A 26 -50.64 65.06 -41.03
CA SER A 26 -50.93 63.93 -41.90
C SER A 26 -50.50 62.62 -41.26
N ALA A 27 -51.24 61.52 -41.53
CA ALA A 27 -50.81 60.17 -41.20
C ALA A 27 -49.51 59.80 -41.90
N ALA A 28 -49.17 60.46 -43.00
CA ALA A 28 -47.89 60.21 -43.71
C ALA A 28 -46.65 60.70 -42.92
N ASP A 29 -46.87 61.55 -41.89
CA ASP A 29 -45.80 62.01 -41.01
C ASP A 29 -45.43 60.98 -39.96
N CYS A 30 -46.20 59.88 -39.80
CA CYS A 30 -45.86 58.69 -38.98
C CYS A 30 -44.80 57.85 -39.71
N MET A 31 -43.57 57.98 -39.30
CA MET A 31 -42.47 57.22 -39.85
C MET A 31 -42.40 55.78 -39.23
N PRO A 32 -42.17 54.73 -40.00
CA PRO A 32 -41.93 53.39 -39.44
C PRO A 32 -40.65 53.42 -38.62
N SER A 33 -40.59 52.62 -37.57
CA SER A 33 -39.33 52.39 -36.87
C SER A 33 -38.30 51.86 -37.87
N GLU A 34 -37.05 52.21 -37.67
CA GLU A 34 -35.91 51.67 -38.41
C GLU A 34 -35.61 50.23 -38.01
N ALA A 35 -34.89 49.51 -38.84
CA ALA A 35 -34.30 48.25 -38.45
C ALA A 35 -33.46 48.48 -37.18
N GLY A 36 -33.41 47.47 -36.30
CA GLY A 36 -32.77 47.60 -34.99
C GLY A 36 -33.59 48.34 -33.94
N HIS A 37 -34.80 48.86 -34.31
CA HIS A 37 -35.68 49.62 -33.41
C HIS A 37 -37.11 49.04 -33.43
N TYR A 38 -37.89 49.46 -32.43
CA TYR A 38 -39.30 49.09 -32.32
C TYR A 38 -40.10 50.23 -31.63
N ILE A 39 -41.41 50.15 -31.79
CA ILE A 39 -42.34 51.09 -31.14
C ILE A 39 -43.51 50.26 -30.59
N PRO A 40 -43.58 50.00 -29.27
CA PRO A 40 -44.59 49.11 -28.70
C PRO A 40 -45.98 49.66 -28.56
N MET A 41 -46.09 50.98 -28.54
CA MET A 41 -47.35 51.65 -28.27
C MET A 41 -47.60 52.74 -29.27
N ALA A 42 -48.91 53.07 -29.52
CA ALA A 42 -49.31 54.17 -30.33
C ALA A 42 -48.98 55.54 -29.67
N GLY A 43 -48.67 56.55 -30.51
CA GLY A 43 -48.38 57.89 -30.08
C GLY A 43 -46.93 58.18 -29.66
N ALA A 44 -46.00 57.29 -30.01
CA ALA A 44 -44.59 57.52 -29.74
C ALA A 44 -44.00 58.66 -30.56
N ASP A 45 -43.10 59.44 -29.98
CA ASP A 45 -42.29 60.46 -30.59
C ASP A 45 -40.87 60.05 -30.90
N VAL A 46 -40.44 58.95 -30.32
CA VAL A 46 -39.10 58.34 -30.51
C VAL A 46 -39.20 56.82 -30.69
N GLN A 47 -38.29 56.26 -31.45
CA GLN A 47 -38.13 54.85 -31.59
C GLN A 47 -37.23 54.33 -30.48
N ILE A 48 -37.48 53.12 -30.05
CA ILE A 48 -36.73 52.45 -28.99
C ILE A 48 -35.78 51.45 -29.64
N PRO A 49 -34.48 51.51 -29.34
CA PRO A 49 -33.52 50.49 -29.85
C PRO A 49 -33.78 49.11 -29.24
N CYS A 50 -33.62 48.08 -30.04
CA CYS A 50 -33.54 46.70 -29.52
C CYS A 50 -32.34 46.60 -28.56
N ALA A 51 -32.59 46.01 -27.42
CA ALA A 51 -31.53 45.74 -26.46
C ALA A 51 -30.63 44.60 -26.95
N ALA A 52 -29.43 44.53 -26.42
CA ALA A 52 -28.58 43.35 -26.60
C ALA A 52 -29.39 42.09 -26.25
N GLY A 53 -29.18 40.98 -26.96
CA GLY A 53 -29.98 39.76 -26.90
C GLY A 53 -31.22 39.79 -27.83
N SER A 54 -31.52 40.93 -28.48
CA SER A 54 -32.63 41.04 -29.42
C SER A 54 -32.29 41.86 -30.64
N TYR A 55 -32.98 41.64 -31.74
CA TYR A 55 -32.74 42.30 -33.03
C TYR A 55 -34.06 42.59 -33.74
N GLN A 56 -34.00 43.40 -34.79
CA GLN A 56 -35.15 43.61 -35.66
C GLN A 56 -34.71 43.94 -37.10
N PRO A 57 -34.89 42.99 -38.05
CA PRO A 57 -34.48 43.21 -39.44
C PRO A 57 -35.46 44.10 -40.22
N SER A 58 -36.70 44.25 -39.75
CA SER A 58 -37.78 44.87 -40.49
C SER A 58 -38.12 46.20 -39.93
N LEU A 59 -38.51 47.14 -40.84
CA LEU A 59 -39.06 48.47 -40.49
C LEU A 59 -40.46 48.35 -39.90
N GLY A 60 -40.86 49.34 -39.10
CA GLY A 60 -42.22 49.46 -38.64
C GLY A 60 -42.71 48.43 -37.62
N GLN A 61 -41.83 47.87 -36.83
CA GLN A 61 -42.13 46.80 -35.89
C GLN A 61 -42.48 47.33 -34.48
N ALA A 62 -43.39 46.57 -33.83
CA ALA A 62 -43.82 46.90 -32.46
C ALA A 62 -43.04 46.19 -31.38
N SER A 63 -42.13 45.28 -31.75
CA SER A 63 -41.28 44.53 -30.80
C SER A 63 -40.00 44.08 -31.47
N CYS A 64 -38.97 43.82 -30.69
CA CYS A 64 -37.80 43.16 -31.15
C CYS A 64 -37.98 41.61 -31.08
N ILE A 65 -37.21 40.92 -31.88
CA ILE A 65 -37.11 39.45 -31.91
C ILE A 65 -35.94 39.07 -31.02
N LEU A 66 -36.15 38.15 -30.11
CA LEU A 66 -35.06 37.60 -29.30
C LEU A 66 -34.12 36.80 -30.17
N ALA A 67 -32.83 36.82 -29.88
CA ALA A 67 -31.90 35.89 -30.49
C ALA A 67 -32.37 34.44 -30.27
N ASP A 68 -32.27 33.63 -31.30
CA ASP A 68 -32.62 32.19 -31.21
C ASP A 68 -31.59 31.44 -30.39
N PRO A 69 -31.94 30.27 -29.82
CA PRO A 69 -30.93 29.36 -29.31
C PRO A 69 -29.84 29.09 -30.37
N GLY A 70 -28.58 28.96 -29.93
CA GLY A 70 -27.44 28.90 -30.84
C GLY A 70 -26.95 30.21 -31.38
N HIS A 71 -27.66 31.34 -31.11
CA HIS A 71 -27.34 32.68 -31.59
C HIS A 71 -27.31 33.71 -30.47
N TYR A 72 -26.69 34.83 -30.77
CA TYR A 72 -26.60 35.96 -29.83
C TYR A 72 -26.63 37.31 -30.54
N VAL A 73 -26.92 38.32 -29.80
CA VAL A 73 -26.91 39.71 -30.28
C VAL A 73 -26.13 40.56 -29.27
N PRO A 74 -24.86 40.90 -29.54
CA PRO A 74 -24.01 41.59 -28.55
C PRO A 74 -24.34 43.05 -28.37
N GLU A 75 -24.82 43.69 -29.41
CA GLU A 75 -24.98 45.13 -29.44
C GLU A 75 -26.47 45.56 -29.49
N VAL A 76 -26.72 46.72 -28.97
CA VAL A 76 -28.02 47.39 -29.12
C VAL A 76 -28.23 47.84 -30.57
N ARG A 77 -29.49 47.93 -31.02
CA ARG A 77 -29.88 48.34 -32.39
C ARG A 77 -29.48 47.33 -33.47
N SER A 78 -29.26 46.12 -33.13
CA SER A 78 -28.89 45.09 -34.11
C SER A 78 -30.05 44.75 -35.04
N GLU A 79 -29.71 44.56 -36.31
CA GLU A 79 -30.66 44.16 -37.35
C GLU A 79 -30.67 42.63 -37.56
N THR A 80 -29.64 41.94 -37.07
CA THR A 80 -29.44 40.49 -37.25
C THR A 80 -28.90 39.90 -35.98
N GLN A 81 -29.09 38.60 -35.83
CA GLN A 81 -28.39 37.78 -34.83
C GLN A 81 -27.13 37.18 -35.43
N LEU A 82 -26.18 36.84 -34.58
CA LEU A 82 -24.92 36.14 -34.91
C LEU A 82 -24.99 34.70 -34.40
N ALA A 83 -24.52 33.75 -35.19
CA ALA A 83 -24.39 32.38 -34.74
C ALA A 83 -23.23 32.27 -33.74
N CYS A 84 -23.37 31.45 -32.70
CA CYS A 84 -22.27 31.06 -31.87
C CYS A 84 -21.22 30.33 -32.75
N LEU A 85 -19.95 30.64 -32.50
CA LEU A 85 -18.84 30.02 -33.20
C LEU A 85 -18.53 28.66 -32.58
N LEU A 86 -17.74 27.86 -33.28
CA LEU A 86 -17.17 26.61 -32.77
C LEU A 86 -16.62 26.82 -31.34
N GLY A 87 -16.74 25.83 -30.49
CA GLY A 87 -16.33 25.90 -29.08
C GLY A 87 -17.30 26.67 -28.17
N THR A 88 -18.40 27.23 -28.76
CA THR A 88 -19.39 28.00 -27.99
C THR A 88 -20.83 27.63 -28.35
N PHE A 89 -21.72 27.73 -27.39
CA PHE A 89 -23.15 27.43 -27.56
C PHE A 89 -24.03 28.45 -26.83
N GLN A 90 -25.33 28.42 -27.15
CA GLN A 90 -26.29 29.17 -26.39
C GLN A 90 -27.64 28.45 -26.31
N ALA A 91 -27.99 27.97 -25.13
CA ALA A 91 -29.21 27.17 -24.92
C ALA A 91 -30.51 28.00 -24.93
N TYR A 92 -30.40 29.27 -24.59
CA TYR A 92 -31.58 30.10 -24.36
C TYR A 92 -31.70 31.23 -25.42
N SER A 93 -32.91 31.56 -25.74
CA SER A 93 -33.17 32.73 -26.59
C SER A 93 -32.90 34.04 -25.84
N GLY A 94 -32.59 35.08 -26.61
CA GLY A 94 -32.38 36.40 -26.07
C GLY A 94 -30.99 36.66 -25.48
N ALA A 95 -30.02 35.85 -25.84
CA ALA A 95 -28.67 35.99 -25.34
C ALA A 95 -27.89 37.11 -26.03
N SER A 96 -27.01 37.77 -25.28
CA SER A 96 -26.09 38.80 -25.79
C SER A 96 -24.68 38.28 -26.02
N SER A 97 -24.39 37.04 -25.64
CA SER A 97 -23.11 36.33 -25.85
C SER A 97 -23.34 34.84 -25.89
N CYS A 98 -22.40 34.12 -26.46
CA CYS A 98 -22.35 32.66 -26.35
C CYS A 98 -21.55 32.24 -25.14
N THR A 99 -21.83 31.03 -24.65
CA THR A 99 -21.15 30.40 -23.55
C THR A 99 -20.10 29.43 -24.12
N PRO A 100 -18.86 29.47 -23.68
CA PRO A 100 -17.88 28.44 -24.06
C PRO A 100 -18.34 27.05 -23.66
N ALA A 101 -17.99 26.03 -24.43
CA ALA A 101 -18.15 24.65 -24.05
C ALA A 101 -17.50 24.42 -22.65
N GLU A 102 -18.20 23.71 -21.81
CA GLU A 102 -17.70 23.36 -20.48
C GLU A 102 -16.64 22.24 -20.56
N PRO A 103 -15.77 22.10 -19.55
CA PRO A 103 -14.91 20.92 -19.47
C PRO A 103 -15.74 19.64 -19.64
N GLY A 104 -15.17 18.65 -20.29
CA GLY A 104 -15.86 17.41 -20.64
C GLY A 104 -16.69 17.49 -21.93
N HIS A 105 -16.80 18.67 -22.54
CA HIS A 105 -17.67 18.89 -23.71
C HIS A 105 -16.93 19.63 -24.84
N TYR A 106 -17.51 19.57 -26.03
CA TYR A 106 -17.09 20.32 -27.19
C TYR A 106 -18.29 20.81 -28.02
N VAL A 107 -18.06 21.75 -28.90
CA VAL A 107 -19.06 22.28 -29.84
C VAL A 107 -18.43 22.42 -31.23
N ASP A 108 -18.70 21.46 -32.09
CA ASP A 108 -18.13 21.33 -33.44
C ASP A 108 -18.92 22.00 -34.56
N SER A 109 -20.00 22.69 -34.23
CA SER A 109 -20.90 23.29 -35.20
C SER A 109 -21.25 24.71 -34.81
N ASN A 110 -21.21 25.62 -35.78
CA ASN A 110 -21.67 27.00 -35.57
C ASN A 110 -23.20 27.05 -35.35
N GLY A 111 -23.63 27.90 -34.48
CA GLY A 111 -25.05 28.10 -34.17
C GLY A 111 -25.62 26.99 -33.29
N SER A 112 -24.80 26.31 -32.54
CA SER A 112 -25.24 25.23 -31.63
C SER A 112 -25.97 25.81 -30.42
N ALA A 113 -27.11 25.18 -30.12
CA ALA A 113 -27.86 25.43 -28.90
C ALA A 113 -27.42 24.55 -27.71
N THR A 114 -26.62 23.54 -27.96
CA THR A 114 -26.14 22.56 -26.97
C THR A 114 -24.66 22.24 -27.18
N GLN A 115 -24.02 21.73 -26.17
CA GLN A 115 -22.69 21.18 -26.23
C GLN A 115 -22.78 19.63 -26.31
N THR A 116 -21.74 18.96 -26.80
CA THR A 116 -21.64 17.52 -26.94
C THR A 116 -20.68 16.99 -25.91
N GLU A 117 -21.05 15.94 -25.20
CA GLU A 117 -20.22 15.28 -24.21
C GLU A 117 -19.09 14.47 -24.87
N CYS A 118 -17.91 14.50 -24.29
CA CYS A 118 -16.85 13.56 -24.59
C CYS A 118 -17.26 12.13 -24.23
N PRO A 119 -16.96 11.13 -25.05
CA PRO A 119 -17.32 9.74 -24.76
C PRO A 119 -16.51 9.18 -23.58
N PRO A 120 -17.01 8.13 -22.92
CA PRO A 120 -16.20 7.31 -22.01
C PRO A 120 -14.88 6.93 -22.68
N THR A 121 -13.84 6.70 -21.89
CA THR A 121 -12.44 6.51 -22.28
C THR A 121 -11.68 7.82 -22.55
N THR A 122 -12.36 8.95 -22.60
CA THR A 122 -11.74 10.25 -22.85
C THR A 122 -12.14 11.25 -21.75
N TYR A 123 -11.39 12.31 -21.64
CA TYR A 123 -11.69 13.48 -20.81
C TYR A 123 -11.31 14.77 -21.53
N ASN A 124 -11.85 15.89 -21.09
CA ASN A 124 -11.48 17.19 -21.62
C ASN A 124 -11.43 18.23 -20.50
N PRO A 125 -10.23 18.66 -20.05
CA PRO A 125 -10.09 19.67 -19.00
C PRO A 125 -10.33 21.08 -19.47
N SER A 126 -10.44 21.31 -20.78
CA SER A 126 -10.50 22.62 -21.38
C SER A 126 -11.92 23.14 -21.50
N THR A 127 -12.05 24.46 -21.50
CA THR A 127 -13.29 25.16 -21.87
C THR A 127 -13.20 25.67 -23.30
N GLY A 128 -14.33 25.75 -23.98
CA GLY A 128 -14.37 26.28 -25.32
C GLY A 128 -13.81 25.36 -26.40
N SER A 129 -13.75 24.09 -26.13
CA SER A 129 -13.34 23.07 -27.08
C SER A 129 -14.26 23.00 -28.28
N ASP A 130 -13.67 22.96 -29.46
CA ASP A 130 -14.38 23.16 -30.74
C ASP A 130 -14.37 21.92 -31.65
N ASP A 131 -13.71 20.87 -31.24
CA ASP A 131 -13.61 19.61 -31.98
C ASP A 131 -13.70 18.39 -31.03
N ARG A 132 -14.15 17.25 -31.58
CA ARG A 132 -14.09 15.97 -30.89
C ARG A 132 -12.66 15.55 -30.51
N ASP A 133 -11.68 15.98 -31.29
CA ASP A 133 -10.27 15.65 -31.04
C ASP A 133 -9.71 16.34 -29.78
N ASP A 134 -10.44 17.30 -29.21
CA ASP A 134 -10.17 17.89 -27.89
C ASP A 134 -10.53 16.94 -26.73
N CYS A 135 -11.29 15.87 -26.99
CA CYS A 135 -11.53 14.78 -26.06
C CYS A 135 -10.28 13.86 -26.06
N ILE A 136 -9.47 14.02 -25.05
CA ILE A 136 -8.17 13.34 -24.88
C ILE A 136 -8.40 11.95 -24.32
N ASP A 137 -7.80 10.90 -24.89
CA ASP A 137 -7.80 9.58 -24.27
C ASP A 137 -7.19 9.64 -22.87
N VAL A 138 -7.81 8.97 -21.92
CA VAL A 138 -7.23 8.85 -20.56
C VAL A 138 -5.86 8.18 -20.61
N ASP A 139 -4.95 8.65 -19.78
CA ASP A 139 -3.59 8.14 -19.69
C ASP A 139 -3.55 6.73 -19.08
N PRO A 140 -2.49 5.96 -19.34
CA PRO A 140 -2.22 4.76 -18.55
C PRO A 140 -2.19 5.09 -17.06
N GLY A 141 -2.77 4.21 -16.24
CA GLY A 141 -2.95 4.44 -14.79
C GLY A 141 -4.27 5.14 -14.44
N TYR A 142 -5.03 5.56 -15.44
CA TYR A 142 -6.30 6.26 -15.28
C TYR A 142 -7.43 5.63 -16.11
N TYR A 143 -8.66 6.03 -15.82
CA TYR A 143 -9.84 5.61 -16.56
C TYR A 143 -10.90 6.72 -16.59
N SER A 144 -11.86 6.58 -17.49
CA SER A 144 -13.08 7.39 -17.53
C SER A 144 -14.23 6.54 -18.03
N ASP A 145 -15.22 6.29 -17.18
CA ASP A 145 -16.38 5.43 -17.45
C ASP A 145 -17.66 6.21 -17.75
N GLU A 146 -17.63 7.52 -17.57
CA GLU A 146 -18.78 8.40 -17.79
C GLU A 146 -18.59 9.30 -19.02
N TRP A 147 -19.71 9.79 -19.54
CA TRP A 147 -19.73 10.83 -20.57
C TRP A 147 -19.47 12.22 -19.96
N GLY A 148 -18.84 13.09 -20.71
CA GLY A 148 -18.68 14.48 -20.32
C GLY A 148 -17.73 14.74 -19.17
N THR A 149 -16.77 13.85 -18.93
CA THR A 149 -15.78 14.01 -17.86
C THR A 149 -14.74 15.06 -18.18
N ALA A 150 -14.49 15.95 -17.20
CA ALA A 150 -13.46 16.98 -17.28
C ALA A 150 -12.08 16.49 -16.85
N GLU A 151 -12.03 15.44 -16.05
CA GLU A 151 -10.82 14.89 -15.45
C GLU A 151 -10.84 13.37 -15.56
N GLN A 152 -9.69 12.77 -15.72
CA GLN A 152 -9.53 11.32 -15.65
C GLN A 152 -9.47 10.84 -14.20
N LEU A 153 -9.98 9.65 -13.93
CA LEU A 153 -9.99 9.03 -12.62
C LEU A 153 -8.75 8.15 -12.45
N GLU A 154 -8.08 8.30 -11.34
CA GLU A 154 -6.89 7.53 -10.99
C GLU A 154 -7.25 6.12 -10.55
N CYS A 155 -6.55 5.09 -11.07
CA CYS A 155 -6.63 3.75 -10.51
C CYS A 155 -6.18 3.77 -9.04
N THR A 156 -6.95 3.16 -8.18
CA THR A 156 -6.63 3.11 -6.74
C THR A 156 -5.60 2.00 -6.44
N PRO A 157 -4.89 2.07 -5.30
CA PRO A 157 -4.06 0.95 -4.87
C PRO A 157 -4.83 -0.38 -4.93
N GLY A 158 -4.17 -1.43 -5.39
CA GLY A 158 -4.79 -2.72 -5.71
C GLY A 158 -5.14 -2.87 -7.19
N THR A 159 -5.23 -1.75 -7.93
CA THR A 159 -5.61 -1.76 -9.34
C THR A 159 -4.60 -0.99 -10.20
N TYR A 160 -4.54 -1.33 -11.47
CA TYR A 160 -3.65 -0.70 -12.44
C TYR A 160 -4.27 -0.64 -13.83
N GLN A 161 -3.72 0.20 -14.72
CA GLN A 161 -4.12 0.24 -16.12
C GLN A 161 -2.92 0.50 -17.03
N PRO A 162 -2.47 -0.49 -17.82
CA PRO A 162 -1.32 -0.33 -18.71
C PRO A 162 -1.61 0.48 -19.97
N ASN A 163 -2.88 0.58 -20.37
CA ASN A 163 -3.27 1.16 -21.65
C ASN A 163 -4.00 2.49 -21.45
N SER A 164 -3.85 3.40 -22.39
CA SER A 164 -4.68 4.60 -22.51
C SER A 164 -6.11 4.27 -22.97
N GLY A 165 -7.02 5.22 -22.81
CA GLY A 165 -8.37 5.13 -23.34
C GLY A 165 -9.19 3.98 -22.74
N GLN A 166 -9.17 3.81 -21.43
CA GLN A 166 -9.90 2.73 -20.74
C GLN A 166 -11.02 3.26 -19.86
N THR A 167 -12.04 2.43 -19.66
CA THR A 167 -13.19 2.74 -18.81
C THR A 167 -13.10 2.16 -17.40
N SER A 168 -12.07 1.38 -17.09
CA SER A 168 -11.86 0.77 -15.78
C SER A 168 -10.41 0.41 -15.57
N CYS A 169 -10.04 0.22 -14.32
CA CYS A 169 -8.77 -0.36 -13.94
C CYS A 169 -8.88 -1.89 -13.85
N LEU A 170 -7.74 -2.55 -13.93
CA LEU A 170 -7.59 -3.99 -13.75
C LEU A 170 -7.14 -4.25 -12.30
N ASP A 171 -7.70 -5.25 -11.68
CA ASP A 171 -7.24 -5.73 -10.38
C ASP A 171 -5.84 -6.35 -10.51
N SER A 172 -5.01 -6.22 -9.48
CA SER A 172 -3.77 -6.99 -9.42
C SER A 172 -4.09 -8.48 -9.30
N ASP A 173 -3.32 -9.30 -10.03
CA ASP A 173 -3.46 -10.75 -10.01
C ASP A 173 -2.96 -11.34 -8.67
N PRO A 174 -3.41 -12.54 -8.29
CA PRO A 174 -2.78 -13.29 -7.21
C PRO A 174 -1.27 -13.43 -7.44
N GLY A 175 -0.48 -13.28 -6.39
CA GLY A 175 0.98 -13.20 -6.46
C GLY A 175 1.53 -11.79 -6.69
N TYR A 176 0.68 -10.80 -6.90
CA TYR A 176 1.06 -9.42 -7.17
C TYR A 176 0.37 -8.44 -6.21
N PHE A 177 0.83 -7.20 -6.25
CA PHE A 177 0.22 -6.06 -5.56
C PHE A 177 0.45 -4.77 -6.35
N VAL A 178 -0.36 -3.76 -6.05
CA VAL A 178 -0.21 -2.40 -6.59
C VAL A 178 -0.31 -1.41 -5.44
N ALA A 179 0.83 -0.86 -5.00
CA ALA A 179 0.89 -0.07 -3.78
C ALA A 179 0.51 1.41 -3.94
N SER A 180 0.50 1.92 -5.15
CA SER A 180 0.23 3.34 -5.42
C SER A 180 -0.90 3.52 -6.41
N GLY A 181 -1.62 4.61 -6.27
CA GLY A 181 -2.55 5.05 -7.29
C GLY A 181 -1.85 5.39 -8.60
N GLY A 182 -2.60 5.46 -9.69
CA GLY A 182 -2.11 5.77 -11.03
C GLY A 182 -1.12 4.75 -11.61
N ALA A 183 -1.08 3.56 -11.08
CA ALA A 183 -0.15 2.54 -11.52
C ALA A 183 -0.49 2.02 -12.93
N THR A 184 0.56 1.78 -13.71
CA THR A 184 0.46 1.20 -15.05
C THR A 184 0.83 -0.28 -15.10
N SER A 185 1.27 -0.84 -13.99
CA SER A 185 1.67 -2.24 -13.85
C SER A 185 1.55 -2.69 -12.40
N GLN A 186 1.45 -3.98 -12.21
CA GLN A 186 1.50 -4.63 -10.91
C GLN A 186 2.94 -5.03 -10.55
N SER A 187 3.22 -5.14 -9.25
CA SER A 187 4.50 -5.59 -8.69
C SER A 187 4.36 -7.00 -8.16
N SER A 188 5.33 -7.87 -8.43
CA SER A 188 5.33 -9.25 -7.94
C SER A 188 5.71 -9.32 -6.46
N CYS A 189 5.09 -10.20 -5.71
CA CYS A 189 5.60 -10.63 -4.42
C CYS A 189 6.98 -11.30 -4.60
N PRO A 190 7.95 -11.02 -3.72
CA PRO A 190 9.26 -11.66 -3.79
C PRO A 190 9.17 -13.16 -3.47
N ALA A 191 10.16 -13.92 -3.93
CA ALA A 191 10.32 -15.30 -3.49
C ALA A 191 10.40 -15.38 -1.95
N GLY A 192 9.90 -16.46 -1.39
CA GLY A 192 9.67 -16.60 0.06
C GLY A 192 8.32 -16.06 0.52
N THR A 193 7.58 -15.37 -0.35
CA THR A 193 6.25 -14.82 -0.02
C THR A 193 5.22 -15.18 -1.08
N TYR A 194 3.95 -15.20 -0.71
CA TYR A 194 2.82 -15.48 -1.60
C TYR A 194 1.67 -14.52 -1.33
N ASN A 195 0.80 -14.38 -2.31
CA ASN A 195 -0.43 -13.61 -2.15
C ASN A 195 -1.59 -14.30 -2.88
N PRO A 196 -2.57 -14.88 -2.19
CA PRO A 196 -3.70 -15.56 -2.83
C PRO A 196 -4.78 -14.60 -3.33
N SER A 197 -4.71 -13.32 -2.98
CA SER A 197 -5.75 -12.34 -3.22
C SER A 197 -5.53 -11.54 -4.49
N GLU A 198 -6.61 -11.22 -5.18
CA GLU A 198 -6.67 -10.18 -6.20
C GLU A 198 -6.80 -8.79 -5.57
N ALA A 199 -6.61 -7.76 -6.34
CA ALA A 199 -6.76 -6.36 -5.95
C ALA A 199 -5.95 -5.96 -4.71
N SER A 200 -4.81 -6.57 -4.49
CA SER A 200 -3.94 -6.30 -3.34
C SER A 200 -3.23 -4.96 -3.46
N GLY A 201 -3.39 -4.12 -2.44
CA GLY A 201 -2.96 -2.73 -2.43
C GLY A 201 -1.63 -2.46 -1.71
N SER A 202 -0.95 -3.49 -1.22
CA SER A 202 0.25 -3.30 -0.41
C SER A 202 1.24 -4.45 -0.55
N ALA A 203 2.53 -4.15 -0.45
CA ALA A 203 3.56 -5.17 -0.29
C ALA A 203 3.39 -6.02 0.98
N ALA A 204 2.65 -5.53 1.99
CA ALA A 204 2.33 -6.27 3.19
C ALA A 204 1.31 -7.40 2.94
N ASP A 205 0.62 -7.40 1.80
CA ASP A 205 -0.29 -8.45 1.38
C ASP A 205 0.47 -9.70 0.88
N CYS A 206 1.78 -9.56 0.60
CA CYS A 206 2.69 -10.67 0.36
C CYS A 206 3.03 -11.36 1.68
N ALA A 207 2.26 -12.37 2.05
CA ALA A 207 2.48 -13.14 3.26
C ALA A 207 3.74 -14.00 3.13
N PRO A 208 4.60 -14.08 4.16
CA PRO A 208 5.73 -15.02 4.13
C PRO A 208 5.21 -16.46 4.13
N ALA A 209 5.92 -17.35 3.44
CA ALA A 209 5.68 -18.78 3.55
C ALA A 209 5.69 -19.22 5.02
N GLU A 210 4.72 -20.00 5.42
CA GLU A 210 4.60 -20.52 6.79
C GLU A 210 5.62 -21.64 7.04
N PRO A 211 5.97 -21.92 8.30
CA PRO A 211 6.73 -23.14 8.62
C PRO A 211 6.07 -24.36 7.99
N GLY A 212 6.88 -25.29 7.51
CA GLY A 212 6.43 -26.44 6.73
C GLY A 212 6.22 -26.16 5.24
N HIS A 213 6.34 -24.91 4.81
CA HIS A 213 6.10 -24.50 3.43
C HIS A 213 7.23 -23.61 2.89
N TYR A 214 7.28 -23.48 1.57
CA TYR A 214 8.21 -22.61 0.88
C TYR A 214 7.57 -21.96 -0.35
N VAL A 215 8.20 -20.90 -0.85
CA VAL A 215 7.83 -20.22 -2.09
C VAL A 215 9.12 -19.93 -2.86
N ASP A 216 9.41 -20.69 -3.88
CA ASP A 216 10.66 -20.63 -4.65
C ASP A 216 10.67 -19.51 -5.70
N ASN A 217 9.50 -19.10 -6.17
CA ASN A 217 9.37 -18.13 -7.25
C ASN A 217 8.70 -16.83 -6.80
N GLN A 218 9.01 -15.76 -7.50
CA GLN A 218 8.26 -14.51 -7.40
C GLN A 218 6.86 -14.68 -7.97
N ALA A 219 5.95 -13.80 -7.58
CA ALA A 219 4.57 -13.76 -8.06
C ALA A 219 3.77 -15.04 -7.76
N SER A 220 4.08 -15.73 -6.69
CA SER A 220 3.37 -16.94 -6.31
C SER A 220 2.02 -16.62 -5.65
N PRO A 221 0.91 -17.23 -6.13
CA PRO A 221 -0.39 -17.08 -5.48
C PRO A 221 -0.57 -17.96 -4.25
N SER A 222 0.31 -18.94 -4.03
CA SER A 222 0.24 -19.90 -2.93
C SER A 222 1.63 -20.35 -2.49
N GLN A 223 1.69 -20.87 -1.29
CA GLN A 223 2.88 -21.57 -0.79
C GLN A 223 2.81 -23.07 -1.14
N THR A 224 3.97 -23.73 -1.16
CA THR A 224 4.11 -25.16 -1.44
C THR A 224 4.54 -25.89 -0.16
N PRO A 225 3.89 -26.97 0.26
CA PRO A 225 4.33 -27.74 1.41
C PRO A 225 5.65 -28.44 1.12
N CYS A 226 6.48 -28.58 2.12
CA CYS A 226 7.65 -29.45 2.08
C CYS A 226 7.21 -30.90 1.88
N SER A 227 7.89 -31.62 1.01
CA SER A 227 7.62 -33.03 0.80
C SER A 227 8.19 -33.88 1.93
N PRO A 228 7.73 -35.12 2.13
CA PRO A 228 8.32 -36.05 3.06
C PRO A 228 9.84 -36.14 2.89
N GLY A 229 10.56 -36.29 3.97
CA GLY A 229 12.02 -36.22 4.03
C GLY A 229 12.56 -34.79 4.15
N THR A 230 11.69 -33.76 4.05
CA THR A 230 12.09 -32.34 4.16
C THR A 230 11.16 -31.56 5.08
N TYR A 231 11.69 -30.52 5.71
CA TYR A 231 10.93 -29.61 6.60
C TYR A 231 11.37 -28.17 6.41
N GLN A 232 10.63 -27.27 7.02
CA GLN A 232 11.05 -25.87 7.11
C GLN A 232 10.55 -25.24 8.41
N ASP A 233 11.47 -24.85 9.29
CA ASP A 233 11.16 -24.27 10.61
C ASP A 233 10.92 -22.78 10.61
N SER A 234 11.33 -22.10 9.54
CA SER A 234 11.38 -20.65 9.47
C SER A 234 10.40 -20.09 8.45
N LEU A 235 9.87 -18.90 8.75
CA LEU A 235 9.00 -18.14 7.84
C LEU A 235 9.75 -17.64 6.61
N GLY A 236 9.04 -17.51 5.50
CA GLY A 236 9.51 -16.77 4.33
C GLY A 236 10.60 -17.47 3.52
N GLN A 237 10.66 -18.77 3.57
CA GLN A 237 11.71 -19.54 2.92
C GLN A 237 11.38 -19.90 1.46
N MET A 238 12.45 -20.07 0.67
CA MET A 238 12.37 -20.40 -0.75
C MET A 238 12.60 -21.88 -1.06
N SER A 239 12.93 -22.68 -0.05
CA SER A 239 13.17 -24.12 -0.17
C SER A 239 12.99 -24.80 1.17
N CYS A 240 12.77 -26.09 1.14
CA CYS A 240 12.79 -26.92 2.33
C CYS A 240 14.21 -27.40 2.65
N ILE A 241 14.41 -27.83 3.88
CA ILE A 241 15.64 -28.40 4.44
C ILE A 241 15.45 -29.91 4.51
N GLU A 242 16.40 -30.69 4.05
CA GLU A 242 16.38 -32.13 4.21
C GLU A 242 16.45 -32.51 5.70
N ALA A 243 15.69 -33.48 6.11
CA ALA A 243 15.85 -34.07 7.43
C ALA A 243 17.31 -34.47 7.65
N SER A 244 17.85 -34.16 8.82
CA SER A 244 19.21 -34.55 9.19
C SER A 244 19.29 -36.03 9.42
N PRO A 245 20.46 -36.68 9.23
CA PRO A 245 20.64 -38.03 9.68
C PRO A 245 20.21 -38.20 11.15
N GLY A 246 19.58 -39.30 11.46
CA GLY A 246 18.97 -39.54 12.77
C GLY A 246 17.57 -38.98 12.94
N HIS A 247 17.07 -38.26 11.95
CA HIS A 247 15.74 -37.68 11.95
C HIS A 247 14.98 -38.03 10.65
N TYR A 248 13.67 -37.99 10.72
CA TYR A 248 12.81 -38.25 9.57
C TYR A 248 11.65 -37.23 9.53
N VAL A 249 11.05 -37.15 8.37
CA VAL A 249 9.83 -36.41 8.13
C VAL A 249 8.92 -37.25 7.26
N ASP A 250 7.83 -37.73 7.82
CA ASP A 250 6.94 -38.73 7.18
C ASP A 250 5.80 -38.10 6.37
N ASP A 251 5.40 -36.89 6.72
CA ASP A 251 4.26 -36.17 6.10
C ASP A 251 4.69 -34.89 5.39
N ASP A 252 3.82 -34.47 4.48
CA ASP A 252 3.95 -33.13 3.80
C ASP A 252 3.75 -31.99 4.80
N GLY A 253 4.44 -30.89 4.56
CA GLY A 253 4.18 -29.63 5.25
C GLY A 253 4.65 -29.56 6.70
N GLN A 254 5.59 -30.39 7.09
CA GLN A 254 6.14 -30.40 8.44
C GLN A 254 7.08 -29.22 8.68
N ALA A 255 6.92 -28.58 9.85
CA ALA A 255 7.78 -27.50 10.31
C ALA A 255 9.05 -27.96 11.01
N GLU A 256 9.06 -29.20 11.48
CA GLU A 256 10.13 -29.80 12.28
C GLU A 256 10.42 -31.22 11.79
N GLN A 257 11.63 -31.66 11.97
CA GLN A 257 12.00 -33.04 11.78
C GLN A 257 11.81 -33.82 13.09
N THR A 258 11.49 -35.11 13.01
CA THR A 258 11.26 -35.95 14.15
C THR A 258 12.52 -36.83 14.35
N PRO A 259 13.09 -36.88 15.53
CA PRO A 259 14.20 -37.83 15.80
C PRO A 259 13.72 -39.28 15.68
N ALA A 260 14.56 -40.12 15.18
CA ALA A 260 14.30 -41.57 15.19
C ALA A 260 14.00 -42.02 16.62
N PRO A 261 12.90 -42.74 16.88
CA PRO A 261 12.58 -43.27 18.19
C PRO A 261 13.68 -44.26 18.69
N LEU A 262 13.64 -44.56 19.97
CA LEU A 262 14.49 -45.61 20.54
C LEU A 262 14.32 -46.92 19.76
N ASP A 263 15.40 -47.67 19.65
CA ASP A 263 15.51 -48.98 18.95
C ASP A 263 15.27 -48.88 17.43
N THR A 264 15.30 -47.65 16.89
CA THR A 264 15.28 -47.40 15.46
C THR A 264 16.36 -46.38 15.06
N TYR A 265 16.69 -46.36 13.77
CA TYR A 265 17.59 -45.36 13.20
C TYR A 265 17.09 -44.80 11.88
N ALA A 266 17.54 -43.62 11.52
CA ALA A 266 17.22 -42.97 10.25
C ALA A 266 18.51 -42.72 9.45
N SER A 267 18.78 -43.61 8.46
CA SER A 267 20.03 -43.64 7.71
C SER A 267 20.08 -42.57 6.61
N GLY A 268 20.61 -41.39 6.91
CA GLY A 268 20.93 -40.39 5.92
C GLY A 268 20.00 -39.16 5.89
N ALA A 269 20.43 -38.16 5.18
CA ALA A 269 19.63 -36.95 4.99
C ALA A 269 18.39 -37.24 4.15
N GLY A 270 17.28 -36.57 4.49
CA GLY A 270 16.02 -36.69 3.77
C GLY A 270 15.24 -37.98 4.06
N SER A 271 15.46 -38.62 5.19
CA SER A 271 14.72 -39.83 5.59
C SER A 271 13.24 -39.53 5.78
N ILE A 272 12.39 -40.44 5.29
CA ILE A 272 10.91 -40.35 5.38
C ILE A 272 10.35 -41.27 6.46
N GLY A 273 11.19 -41.99 7.18
CA GLY A 273 10.86 -42.93 8.26
C GLY A 273 12.12 -43.50 8.86
N THR A 274 11.95 -44.49 9.73
CA THR A 274 13.03 -45.14 10.47
C THR A 274 13.14 -46.62 10.10
N GLU A 275 14.31 -47.21 10.31
CA GLU A 275 14.59 -48.62 10.24
C GLU A 275 14.78 -49.16 11.66
N ASP A 276 14.31 -50.39 11.93
CA ASP A 276 14.46 -51.02 13.24
C ASP A 276 15.90 -51.48 13.44
N CYS A 277 16.40 -51.37 14.66
CA CYS A 277 17.66 -52.01 15.03
C CYS A 277 17.58 -53.55 14.88
N PRO A 278 18.70 -54.25 14.59
CA PRO A 278 18.75 -55.70 14.61
C PRO A 278 18.25 -56.30 15.93
N GLU A 279 17.74 -57.56 15.88
CA GLU A 279 17.30 -58.27 17.09
C GLU A 279 18.40 -58.23 18.18
N SER A 280 18.00 -57.87 19.41
CA SER A 280 18.89 -57.73 20.57
C SER A 280 19.84 -56.51 20.55
N HIS A 281 19.54 -55.52 19.70
CA HIS A 281 20.26 -54.25 19.69
C HIS A 281 19.30 -53.14 20.07
N ILE A 282 19.79 -52.17 20.84
CA ILE A 282 19.03 -50.97 21.25
C ILE A 282 19.82 -49.73 20.89
N THR A 283 19.12 -48.63 20.68
CA THR A 283 19.76 -47.30 20.62
C THR A 283 19.76 -46.68 22.00
N LEU A 284 20.86 -45.99 22.35
CA LEU A 284 21.01 -45.33 23.67
C LEU A 284 20.24 -44.04 23.80
N GLN A 285 19.83 -43.47 22.67
CA GLN A 285 19.10 -42.18 22.61
C GLN A 285 18.25 -42.12 21.35
N GLU A 286 17.26 -41.27 21.36
CA GLU A 286 16.55 -40.90 20.15
C GLU A 286 17.48 -40.22 19.16
N GLY A 287 17.22 -40.33 17.85
CA GLY A 287 17.99 -39.67 16.80
C GLY A 287 19.21 -40.46 16.32
N ALA A 288 19.21 -41.76 16.44
CA ALA A 288 20.22 -42.62 15.84
C ALA A 288 20.23 -42.46 14.30
N ASP A 289 21.44 -42.35 13.72
CA ASP A 289 21.63 -42.04 12.30
C ASP A 289 22.14 -43.21 11.46
N SER A 290 22.44 -44.32 12.08
CA SER A 290 22.93 -45.51 11.41
C SER A 290 22.68 -46.79 12.23
N GLU A 291 22.80 -47.98 11.58
CA GLU A 291 22.78 -49.27 12.24
C GLU A 291 23.93 -49.44 13.28
N ASP A 292 25.03 -48.67 13.10
CA ASP A 292 26.17 -48.67 14.03
C ASP A 292 25.83 -48.05 15.39
N ASP A 293 24.71 -47.29 15.49
CA ASP A 293 24.17 -46.73 16.73
C ASP A 293 23.29 -47.75 17.51
N CYS A 294 23.01 -48.89 16.93
CA CYS A 294 22.32 -49.99 17.59
C CYS A 294 23.35 -50.86 18.33
N PHE A 295 23.40 -50.73 19.64
CA PHE A 295 24.37 -51.41 20.50
C PHE A 295 23.81 -52.72 21.03
N LEU A 296 24.69 -53.72 21.14
CA LEU A 296 24.38 -54.97 21.83
C LEU A 296 24.19 -54.71 23.34
N ASP A 297 23.43 -55.55 23.99
CA ASP A 297 23.30 -55.79 25.40
C ASP A 297 24.70 -55.86 26.06
N THR A 298 24.97 -54.86 26.93
CA THR A 298 26.33 -54.47 27.31
C THR A 298 27.06 -55.51 28.13
N ASP A 299 26.35 -56.26 28.97
CA ASP A 299 26.98 -57.35 29.80
C ASP A 299 26.87 -58.75 29.18
N GLY A 300 26.09 -58.88 28.11
CA GLY A 300 25.91 -60.08 27.35
C GLY A 300 25.07 -61.16 28.05
N ASP A 301 24.28 -60.80 29.07
CA ASP A 301 23.44 -61.72 29.82
C ASP A 301 22.06 -61.92 29.20
N ARG A 302 21.74 -61.15 28.15
CA ARG A 302 20.45 -61.07 27.44
C ARG A 302 19.31 -60.43 28.26
N THR A 303 19.62 -59.79 29.32
CA THR A 303 18.73 -58.78 29.93
C THR A 303 18.95 -57.47 29.21
N HIS A 304 17.91 -56.87 28.66
CA HIS A 304 18.06 -55.51 28.15
C HIS A 304 18.66 -54.65 29.26
N ASP A 305 19.59 -53.77 28.91
CA ASP A 305 20.19 -52.84 29.86
C ASP A 305 19.12 -52.10 30.70
N MET A 306 17.92 -51.89 30.16
CA MET A 306 16.73 -51.38 30.89
C MET A 306 16.15 -52.36 31.93
N ALA A 307 16.59 -53.61 32.01
CA ALA A 307 16.12 -54.65 32.96
C ALA A 307 17.23 -55.16 33.88
N ASP A 308 18.44 -54.69 33.68
CA ASP A 308 19.54 -54.84 34.61
C ASP A 308 19.43 -53.83 35.74
N SER A 309 20.01 -53.98 36.82
CA SER A 309 20.00 -53.08 37.96
C SER A 309 21.31 -52.33 38.19
N ASP A 310 22.35 -52.64 37.41
CA ASP A 310 23.69 -52.05 37.40
C ASP A 310 24.36 -52.40 36.07
N ASP A 311 23.86 -51.79 34.99
CA ASP A 311 24.13 -52.19 33.60
C ASP A 311 25.58 -52.06 33.18
N ASP A 312 26.38 -51.22 33.83
CA ASP A 312 27.80 -51.03 33.59
C ASP A 312 28.73 -51.54 34.68
N ASN A 313 28.14 -52.09 35.78
CA ASN A 313 28.86 -52.66 36.92
C ASN A 313 29.79 -51.62 37.60
N ASP A 314 29.40 -50.38 37.71
CA ASP A 314 30.15 -49.34 38.39
C ASP A 314 29.88 -49.32 39.93
N GLY A 315 28.84 -49.99 40.35
CA GLY A 315 28.44 -50.14 41.75
C GLY A 315 27.35 -49.20 42.21
N VAL A 316 26.71 -48.52 41.26
CA VAL A 316 25.50 -47.66 41.44
C VAL A 316 24.32 -48.37 40.78
N ASP A 317 23.22 -48.60 41.50
CA ASP A 317 22.03 -49.27 40.94
C ASP A 317 21.40 -48.35 39.87
N ASP A 318 21.00 -48.87 38.68
CA ASP A 318 20.38 -48.19 37.56
C ASP A 318 19.22 -47.27 37.98
N GLY A 319 18.49 -47.61 39.03
CA GLY A 319 17.36 -46.80 39.55
C GLY A 319 17.76 -45.51 40.23
N ILE A 320 19.03 -45.29 40.50
CA ILE A 320 19.64 -44.13 41.11
C ILE A 320 20.86 -43.62 40.32
N ASP A 321 21.28 -44.38 39.32
CA ASP A 321 22.35 -44.09 38.39
C ASP A 321 21.80 -43.32 37.20
N MET A 322 22.35 -42.14 36.91
CA MET A 322 21.99 -41.31 35.77
C MET A 322 22.67 -41.80 34.48
N CYS A 323 23.73 -42.65 34.60
CA CYS A 323 24.48 -43.26 33.49
C CYS A 323 24.51 -44.79 33.54
N PRO A 324 23.36 -45.48 33.56
CA PRO A 324 23.31 -46.94 33.79
C PRO A 324 23.92 -47.79 32.66
N LEU A 325 24.48 -47.20 31.62
CA LEU A 325 25.19 -47.83 30.51
C LEU A 325 26.60 -47.26 30.34
N GLY A 326 27.13 -46.74 31.40
CA GLY A 326 28.40 -46.07 31.46
C GLY A 326 29.62 -46.91 31.16
N LEU A 327 30.80 -46.36 31.41
CA LEU A 327 32.08 -47.08 31.25
C LEU A 327 32.22 -48.21 32.26
N MET A 328 32.35 -49.40 31.78
CA MET A 328 32.65 -50.52 32.64
C MET A 328 34.05 -50.46 33.27
N GLY A 329 34.21 -50.94 34.49
CA GLY A 329 35.49 -51.13 35.13
C GLY A 329 36.05 -49.97 35.95
N TRP A 330 35.18 -49.05 36.32
CA TRP A 330 35.46 -48.06 37.35
C TRP A 330 34.47 -48.16 38.51
N SER A 331 34.59 -47.39 39.54
CA SER A 331 33.60 -47.32 40.61
C SER A 331 33.37 -45.85 41.01
N SER A 332 32.12 -45.48 41.21
CA SER A 332 31.70 -44.14 41.64
C SER A 332 32.41 -43.68 42.90
N SER A 333 32.96 -42.52 42.88
CA SER A 333 33.65 -41.87 44.01
C SER A 333 33.73 -40.34 43.84
N PRO A 334 33.82 -39.52 44.93
CA PRO A 334 33.84 -38.07 44.89
C PRO A 334 35.00 -37.40 44.12
N GLY A 335 35.66 -37.99 43.24
CA GLY A 335 36.74 -37.40 42.42
C GLY A 335 36.68 -37.88 40.98
N SER A 336 35.67 -38.67 40.68
CA SER A 336 35.35 -39.18 39.34
C SER A 336 33.89 -39.03 39.01
N ASP A 337 33.10 -38.44 39.91
CA ASP A 337 31.67 -38.26 39.89
C ASP A 337 31.37 -37.11 40.87
N ASN A 338 31.25 -35.86 40.33
CA ASN A 338 31.24 -34.62 41.11
C ASN A 338 29.94 -34.43 41.88
N ASP A 339 28.83 -34.85 41.32
CA ASP A 339 27.49 -34.76 41.89
C ASP A 339 26.96 -36.06 42.46
N ALA A 340 27.72 -37.14 42.29
CA ALA A 340 27.44 -38.47 42.83
C ALA A 340 26.19 -39.15 42.23
N ASP A 341 25.96 -38.96 40.94
CA ASP A 341 24.82 -39.49 40.22
C ASP A 341 25.09 -40.80 39.46
N GLY A 342 26.33 -41.36 39.50
CA GLY A 342 26.73 -42.61 38.85
C GLY A 342 27.40 -42.39 37.48
N CYS A 343 27.49 -41.18 37.01
CA CYS A 343 28.17 -40.79 35.79
C CYS A 343 29.61 -40.36 36.09
N LYS A 344 30.53 -40.69 35.17
CA LYS A 344 31.92 -40.30 35.31
C LYS A 344 32.19 -39.00 34.62
N ASP A 345 32.44 -37.91 35.36
CA ASP A 345 32.63 -36.55 34.90
C ASP A 345 33.44 -36.38 33.62
N SER A 346 34.51 -37.15 33.47
CA SER A 346 35.44 -36.94 32.36
C SER A 346 35.06 -37.63 31.07
N GLU A 347 34.07 -38.55 31.08
CA GLU A 347 33.81 -39.45 29.97
C GLU A 347 32.32 -39.73 29.72
N GLU A 348 31.43 -39.62 30.72
CA GLU A 348 30.03 -40.08 30.68
C GLU A 348 28.99 -39.03 31.08
N ASP A 349 29.36 -38.16 32.00
CA ASP A 349 28.46 -37.11 32.44
C ASP A 349 28.30 -36.01 31.36
N ALA A 350 27.10 -35.60 31.14
CA ALA A 350 26.75 -34.56 30.20
C ALA A 350 26.28 -33.24 30.88
N ASP A 351 26.24 -33.26 32.25
CA ASP A 351 25.81 -32.17 33.08
C ASP A 351 26.55 -32.28 34.43
N ASP A 352 27.89 -32.08 34.38
CA ASP A 352 28.85 -32.30 35.48
C ASP A 352 28.46 -31.68 36.81
N ASP A 353 27.55 -30.68 36.84
CA ASP A 353 27.10 -29.99 38.04
C ASP A 353 25.60 -30.13 38.32
N ASN A 354 24.86 -30.84 37.44
CA ASN A 354 23.43 -31.16 37.55
C ASN A 354 22.54 -29.92 37.72
N ASP A 355 22.85 -28.81 37.02
CA ASP A 355 22.03 -27.64 37.05
C ASP A 355 20.80 -27.72 36.10
N GLY A 356 20.79 -28.75 35.24
CA GLY A 356 19.73 -29.03 34.27
C GLY A 356 20.06 -28.59 32.87
N PHE A 357 21.28 -28.10 32.61
CA PHE A 357 21.80 -27.73 31.29
C PHE A 357 23.04 -28.60 31.00
N PRO A 358 23.04 -29.38 29.90
CA PRO A 358 24.20 -30.17 29.52
C PRO A 358 25.44 -29.31 29.25
N ASP A 359 26.63 -29.86 29.56
CA ASP A 359 27.94 -29.23 29.33
C ASP A 359 28.12 -28.64 27.92
N ASP A 360 27.64 -29.35 26.90
CA ASP A 360 27.69 -28.88 25.49
C ASP A 360 26.83 -27.65 25.20
N SER A 361 25.84 -27.39 26.03
CA SER A 361 24.92 -26.26 25.94
C SER A 361 25.04 -25.29 27.11
N ASP A 362 25.87 -25.67 28.10
CA ASP A 362 26.26 -24.85 29.23
C ASP A 362 27.56 -24.10 28.91
N ALA A 363 27.52 -22.82 28.96
CA ALA A 363 28.71 -22.01 28.84
C ALA A 363 29.64 -22.12 30.06
N LEU A 364 29.12 -22.69 31.19
CA LEU A 364 29.79 -22.72 32.51
C LEU A 364 29.63 -24.09 33.22
N PRO A 365 30.08 -25.23 32.62
CA PRO A 365 29.70 -26.60 32.95
C PRO A 365 30.01 -27.14 34.38
N LEU A 366 30.71 -26.41 35.20
CA LEU A 366 31.03 -26.77 36.62
C LEU A 366 30.40 -25.76 37.60
N ASN A 367 29.50 -24.94 37.15
CA ASN A 367 28.90 -23.88 37.96
C ASN A 367 27.37 -23.97 38.01
N SER A 368 26.83 -24.85 38.83
CA SER A 368 25.38 -25.07 39.00
C SER A 368 24.50 -23.86 39.30
N ALA A 369 25.00 -22.65 39.16
CA ALA A 369 24.26 -21.41 39.35
C ALA A 369 23.90 -20.68 38.04
N GLU A 370 24.55 -20.99 36.90
CA GLU A 370 24.43 -20.28 35.64
C GLU A 370 24.91 -21.07 34.42
N HIS A 371 24.18 -21.06 33.33
CA HIS A 371 24.39 -21.87 32.12
C HIS A 371 24.35 -21.09 30.82
N ALA A 372 23.82 -19.85 30.80
CA ALA A 372 23.68 -19.03 29.60
C ALA A 372 24.75 -17.95 29.55
N ASP A 373 25.31 -17.73 28.37
CA ASP A 373 26.30 -16.69 28.01
C ASP A 373 26.02 -16.35 26.55
N ASN A 374 25.16 -15.35 26.33
CA ASN A 374 24.56 -15.05 25.01
C ASN A 374 25.61 -14.54 24.01
N ASP A 375 26.60 -13.80 24.45
CA ASP A 375 27.67 -13.24 23.61
C ASP A 375 29.01 -14.01 23.70
N ALA A 376 29.07 -15.02 24.55
CA ALA A 376 30.24 -15.91 24.75
C ALA A 376 31.51 -15.19 25.24
N ASP A 377 31.40 -14.17 26.09
CA ASP A 377 32.54 -13.45 26.65
C ASP A 377 33.11 -14.11 27.93
N GLY A 378 32.36 -15.09 28.48
CA GLY A 378 32.72 -15.89 29.69
C GLY A 378 32.10 -15.36 30.95
N LEU A 379 31.20 -14.39 30.88
CA LEU A 379 30.23 -14.01 31.92
C LEU A 379 28.87 -14.58 31.52
N GLY A 380 28.11 -15.06 32.48
CA GLY A 380 26.76 -15.52 32.19
C GLY A 380 25.78 -14.35 32.19
N ASP A 381 24.70 -14.46 31.40
CA ASP A 381 23.67 -13.46 31.18
C ASP A 381 23.12 -12.80 32.45
N LYS A 382 23.25 -13.47 33.59
CA LYS A 382 22.75 -13.00 34.87
C LYS A 382 23.73 -12.06 35.58
N GLU A 383 25.06 -12.20 35.30
CA GLU A 383 26.15 -11.36 35.80
C GLU A 383 26.63 -10.37 34.75
N ASP A 384 26.23 -10.56 33.47
CA ASP A 384 26.55 -9.64 32.39
C ASP A 384 25.61 -8.43 32.42
N PRO A 385 26.11 -7.20 32.26
CA PRO A 385 25.29 -6.02 32.13
C PRO A 385 24.89 -5.65 30.69
N ASP A 386 25.31 -6.43 29.66
CA ASP A 386 25.12 -6.15 28.22
C ASP A 386 25.11 -7.51 27.49
N ASP A 387 23.97 -8.24 27.58
CA ASP A 387 23.81 -9.66 27.22
C ASP A 387 24.16 -9.99 25.75
N ASP A 388 24.12 -9.02 24.82
CA ASP A 388 24.41 -9.21 23.39
C ASP A 388 25.64 -8.44 22.91
N ASN A 389 26.31 -7.68 23.81
CA ASN A 389 27.51 -6.88 23.56
C ASN A 389 27.37 -5.89 22.39
N ASP A 390 26.13 -5.42 22.15
CA ASP A 390 25.90 -4.40 21.13
C ASP A 390 26.34 -3.01 21.58
N GLY A 391 26.59 -2.82 22.89
CA GLY A 391 27.03 -1.61 23.56
C GLY A 391 25.92 -0.81 24.23
N VAL A 392 24.70 -1.34 24.26
CA VAL A 392 23.58 -0.84 25.07
C VAL A 392 23.37 -1.79 26.25
N PRO A 393 23.49 -1.35 27.50
CA PRO A 393 23.28 -2.22 28.65
C PRO A 393 21.80 -2.67 28.77
N ASP A 394 21.54 -3.91 29.20
CA ASP A 394 20.21 -4.50 29.44
C ASP A 394 19.26 -3.58 30.20
N SER A 395 19.78 -2.85 31.19
CA SER A 395 18.98 -1.91 31.99
C SER A 395 18.47 -0.73 31.16
N ASP A 396 19.20 -0.35 30.12
CA ASP A 396 18.87 0.76 29.24
C ASP A 396 17.94 0.27 28.14
N GLU A 397 18.13 -0.96 27.64
CA GLU A 397 17.24 -1.65 26.71
C GLU A 397 15.86 -1.90 27.33
N ALA A 398 15.81 -2.42 28.54
CA ALA A 398 14.56 -2.58 29.29
C ALA A 398 13.82 -1.26 29.50
N ALA A 399 14.51 -0.12 29.48
CA ALA A 399 13.91 1.22 29.62
C ALA A 399 13.34 1.74 28.29
N VAL A 400 13.90 1.35 27.15
CA VAL A 400 13.47 1.76 25.80
C VAL A 400 12.60 0.71 25.11
N GLY A 401 12.60 -0.55 25.64
CA GLY A 401 11.72 -1.62 25.20
C GLY A 401 12.29 -2.51 24.11
N THR A 402 13.63 -2.50 23.94
CA THR A 402 14.39 -3.43 23.10
C THR A 402 14.63 -4.76 23.86
N ASP A 403 15.10 -5.78 23.16
CA ASP A 403 15.40 -7.11 23.74
C ASP A 403 16.89 -7.20 24.05
N PRO A 404 17.30 -7.32 25.34
CA PRO A 404 18.70 -7.39 25.75
C PRO A 404 19.55 -8.51 25.13
N ARG A 405 18.97 -9.35 24.31
CA ARG A 405 19.62 -10.50 23.66
C ARG A 405 19.60 -10.45 22.15
N ASP A 406 19.08 -9.37 21.61
CA ASP A 406 18.93 -9.17 20.18
C ASP A 406 19.40 -7.78 19.79
N SER A 407 20.61 -7.69 19.31
CA SER A 407 21.28 -6.47 18.89
C SER A 407 20.61 -5.66 17.77
N ASP A 408 19.43 -6.13 17.29
CA ASP A 408 18.59 -5.51 16.24
C ASP A 408 17.12 -5.88 16.52
N SER A 409 16.56 -5.33 17.60
CA SER A 409 15.26 -5.70 18.19
C SER A 409 14.07 -5.64 17.23
N ASP A 410 14.13 -4.90 16.13
CA ASP A 410 13.05 -4.77 15.17
C ASP A 410 13.34 -5.41 13.80
N ASP A 411 14.52 -6.07 13.67
CA ASP A 411 14.94 -6.83 12.48
C ASP A 411 15.07 -5.99 11.20
N ASP A 412 15.38 -4.69 11.32
CA ASP A 412 15.48 -3.81 10.14
C ASP A 412 16.88 -3.76 9.52
N GLY A 413 17.88 -4.28 10.24
CA GLY A 413 19.28 -4.40 9.82
C GLY A 413 20.19 -3.31 10.39
N PHE A 414 19.71 -2.51 11.33
CA PHE A 414 20.48 -1.58 12.13
C PHE A 414 20.39 -1.98 13.59
N GLY A 415 21.53 -2.21 14.23
CA GLY A 415 21.56 -2.60 15.64
C GLY A 415 21.11 -1.49 16.57
N ASP A 416 20.54 -1.88 17.74
CA ASP A 416 19.91 -0.99 18.71
C ASP A 416 20.80 0.16 19.16
N SER A 417 22.10 -0.08 19.30
CA SER A 417 23.10 0.93 19.67
C SER A 417 23.30 2.04 18.65
N VAL A 418 22.92 1.85 17.42
CA VAL A 418 23.09 2.80 16.31
C VAL A 418 21.78 3.21 15.68
N ASP A 419 20.69 2.58 16.04
CA ASP A 419 19.35 2.88 15.56
C ASP A 419 18.71 4.00 16.39
N ALA A 420 18.16 4.98 15.71
CA ALA A 420 17.41 6.07 16.36
C ALA A 420 15.99 5.63 16.79
N PHE A 421 15.49 4.54 16.23
CA PHE A 421 14.14 4.00 16.45
C PHE A 421 14.12 2.48 16.62
N PRO A 422 14.84 1.90 17.55
CA PRO A 422 15.15 0.47 17.64
C PRO A 422 13.94 -0.45 17.93
N ASN A 423 12.74 0.05 17.75
CA ASN A 423 11.46 -0.67 17.85
C ASN A 423 10.55 -0.42 16.64
N ASP A 424 11.04 0.22 15.58
CA ASP A 424 10.23 0.52 14.39
C ASP A 424 10.95 0.10 13.11
N PRO A 425 10.68 -1.11 12.58
CA PRO A 425 11.37 -1.70 11.43
C PRO A 425 11.20 -0.92 10.10
N ALA A 426 10.67 0.27 10.14
CA ALA A 426 10.56 1.16 9.00
C ALA A 426 11.45 2.40 9.11
N GLU A 427 12.05 2.64 10.27
CA GLU A 427 12.81 3.85 10.59
C GLU A 427 14.08 3.49 11.38
N TRP A 428 15.25 3.90 10.94
CA TRP A 428 16.55 3.64 11.60
C TRP A 428 17.39 4.89 11.82
N ALA A 429 16.99 6.02 11.27
CA ALA A 429 17.75 7.26 11.35
C ALA A 429 16.85 8.46 11.61
N ASP A 430 17.36 9.38 12.41
CA ASP A 430 16.79 10.71 12.65
C ASP A 430 17.90 11.74 12.42
N SER A 431 18.05 12.20 11.17
CA SER A 431 19.18 13.03 10.75
C SER A 431 19.19 14.41 11.36
N ASP A 432 18.08 14.93 11.83
CA ASP A 432 17.98 16.28 12.40
C ASP A 432 17.56 16.31 13.88
N GLY A 433 17.19 15.16 14.44
CA GLY A 433 16.94 14.97 15.89
C GLY A 433 15.59 15.50 16.36
N ASP A 434 14.58 15.51 15.50
CA ASP A 434 13.27 16.04 15.86
C ASP A 434 12.29 14.98 16.38
N GLY A 435 12.69 13.69 16.32
CA GLY A 435 11.95 12.54 16.82
C GLY A 435 11.05 11.87 15.77
N TYR A 436 11.19 12.24 14.50
CA TYR A 436 10.60 11.56 13.36
C TYR A 436 11.71 10.93 12.51
N GLY A 437 11.51 9.70 12.12
CA GLY A 437 12.48 8.99 11.30
C GLY A 437 12.58 9.53 9.88
N ASP A 438 13.77 9.45 9.31
CA ASP A 438 14.08 9.99 7.98
C ASP A 438 13.16 9.47 6.85
N ASN A 439 12.60 8.27 6.99
CA ASN A 439 11.69 7.67 6.01
C ASN A 439 10.26 8.24 6.12
N GLY A 440 9.84 8.58 7.32
CA GLY A 440 8.53 9.17 7.63
C GLY A 440 8.51 10.68 7.59
N ASP A 441 9.69 11.31 7.68
CA ASP A 441 9.84 12.76 7.69
C ASP A 441 9.90 13.34 6.27
N ALA A 442 9.01 14.28 5.98
CA ALA A 442 9.03 15.02 4.72
C ALA A 442 10.24 15.99 4.60
N PHE A 443 10.96 16.25 5.68
CA PHE A 443 12.10 17.17 5.75
C PHE A 443 13.25 16.64 6.62
N PRO A 444 13.84 15.49 6.35
CA PRO A 444 14.75 14.74 7.22
C PRO A 444 16.10 15.44 7.56
N ASN A 445 16.19 16.73 7.38
CA ASN A 445 17.34 17.56 7.72
C ASN A 445 16.91 18.94 8.26
N ASP A 446 15.68 19.11 8.69
CA ASP A 446 15.15 20.38 9.22
C ASP A 446 14.26 20.13 10.46
N ALA A 447 14.86 19.90 11.61
CA ALA A 447 14.24 19.63 12.93
C ALA A 447 13.12 20.61 13.37
N SER A 448 12.68 21.46 12.52
CA SER A 448 11.54 22.35 12.75
C SER A 448 10.31 21.97 11.92
N LYS A 449 10.38 20.91 11.09
CA LYS A 449 9.35 20.49 10.14
C LYS A 449 9.42 18.97 9.88
N TYR A 450 8.35 18.28 10.09
CA TYR A 450 8.21 16.83 9.85
C TYR A 450 7.02 16.46 8.94
N LEU A 451 6.12 17.42 8.64
CA LEU A 451 4.99 17.20 7.72
C LEU A 451 4.98 18.26 6.61
N GLU A 452 4.58 17.87 5.39
CA GLU A 452 4.41 18.80 4.25
C GLU A 452 3.48 19.99 4.56
N GLU A 453 2.62 19.90 5.56
CA GLU A 453 1.69 20.98 5.95
C GLU A 453 2.38 22.20 6.58
N ASP A 454 3.59 22.06 7.12
CA ASP A 454 4.32 23.18 7.72
C ASP A 454 4.83 24.22 6.69
N LEU A 455 4.94 23.84 5.41
CA LEU A 455 5.27 24.78 4.33
C LEU A 455 4.14 25.78 4.03
N ILE A 456 2.89 25.41 4.26
CA ILE A 456 1.73 26.28 3.96
C ILE A 456 1.58 27.36 5.03
N GLY A 457 1.96 27.09 6.28
CA GLY A 457 1.87 28.03 7.39
C GLY A 457 2.87 29.19 7.30
N LYS A 458 4.08 28.96 6.83
CA LYS A 458 5.15 29.98 6.76
C LYS A 458 5.05 30.90 5.52
N TYR A 459 4.54 30.41 4.39
CA TYR A 459 4.40 31.20 3.17
C TYR A 459 3.07 31.93 3.06
N GLY A 460 2.01 31.48 3.74
CA GLY A 460 0.73 32.17 3.83
C GLY A 460 0.84 33.54 4.50
N PHE A 461 1.79 33.71 5.42
CA PHE A 461 2.00 34.99 6.12
C PHE A 461 2.81 36.00 5.31
N VAL A 462 3.63 35.55 4.34
CA VAL A 462 4.44 36.44 3.48
C VAL A 462 3.59 36.97 2.31
N ILE A 463 2.63 36.19 1.80
CA ILE A 463 1.71 36.67 0.74
C ILE A 463 0.71 37.68 1.29
N ALA A 464 0.29 37.57 2.56
CA ALA A 464 -0.57 38.54 3.21
C ALA A 464 0.13 39.89 3.50
N LEU A 465 1.47 39.87 3.65
CA LEU A 465 2.27 41.12 3.87
C LEU A 465 2.68 41.79 2.56
N MET A 466 2.76 41.09 1.42
CA MET A 466 3.03 41.72 0.12
C MET A 466 1.78 42.25 -0.56
N GLY A 467 0.59 41.76 -0.24
CA GLY A 467 -0.68 42.28 -0.73
C GLY A 467 -1.10 43.61 -0.12
N ALA A 468 -0.50 44.01 1.01
CA ALA A 468 -0.82 45.27 1.69
C ALA A 468 0.06 46.47 1.30
N LEU A 469 1.04 46.27 0.38
CA LEU A 469 1.99 47.32 -0.01
C LEU A 469 1.78 47.85 -1.44
N LEU A 470 0.67 47.49 -2.10
CA LEU A 470 0.33 47.96 -3.47
C LEU A 470 -1.01 48.70 -3.56
N VAL A 471 -1.44 49.30 -2.45
CA VAL A 471 -2.51 50.32 -2.50
C VAL A 471 -2.06 51.50 -1.66
N PHE A 472 -1.19 52.31 -2.25
CA PHE A 472 -1.11 53.76 -2.04
C PHE A 472 -0.47 54.38 -3.28
#